data_9fcc710a7050ac4ff59978adc0f2e431
#
_entry.id   9fcc710a7050ac4ff59978adc0f2e431
#
_cell.length_a   1.000
_cell.length_b   1.000
_cell.length_c   1.000
_cell.angle_alpha   90.00
_cell.angle_beta   90.00
_cell.angle_gamma   90.00
#
_symmetry.space_group_name_H-M   'P 1'
#
loop_
_entity.id
_entity.type
_entity.pdbx_description
1 polymer ?
#
loop_
_entity_poly.entity_id
_entity_poly.type
_entity_poly.pdbx_seq_one_letter_code
_entity_poly.pdbx_strand_id
1 'polypeptide(L)'
;ILMVPVFHENPHYIFIVVMGSIFQGMVPTWYFQGIEKLSTVAFSKTIFRFLGFSLIFLFVSSNQDGWIVLLAYMISSICIFLYLFKYMINIIGPFHLAGRSSIKAMWQKSKNSFFITILPVIYNNLSVIVMSIIVSPLQLGYYYGAARIHRAFNTLYGPVGQAFYPRLASTDSGNPEKAKQMTKKFLWIMTAAGFLFFSMIYFFTEPIIFLLLGEKFLFASTTLKIFAIVLPLTAISHVLGRQWLMIRRNDNQYAKILLISSIIGVISIFILIRSYGI
;
A
#
# COMPACT_ATOMS: atom_id res chain seq x y z
N ILE A 1 -0.21 7.40 17.57
CA ILE A 1 -1.25 8.41 17.30
C ILE A 1 -1.29 9.43 18.47
N LEU A 2 -1.33 8.98 19.75
CA LEU A 2 -1.37 9.88 20.93
C LEU A 2 -0.12 10.74 21.14
N MET A 3 0.99 10.47 20.47
CA MET A 3 2.23 11.26 20.58
C MET A 3 2.32 12.45 19.60
N VAL A 4 1.34 12.64 18.75
CA VAL A 4 1.33 13.76 17.78
C VAL A 4 0.56 14.92 18.40
N PRO A 5 1.16 16.12 18.57
CA PRO A 5 0.54 17.26 19.27
C PRO A 5 -0.86 17.62 18.77
N VAL A 6 -1.07 17.60 17.45
CA VAL A 6 -2.37 17.91 16.82
C VAL A 6 -3.52 17.04 17.34
N PHE A 7 -3.25 15.78 17.70
CA PHE A 7 -4.28 14.87 18.24
C PHE A 7 -4.56 15.08 19.73
N HIS A 8 -3.62 15.67 20.46
CA HIS A 8 -3.85 16.07 21.86
C HIS A 8 -4.78 17.28 21.94
N GLU A 9 -4.60 18.24 21.06
CA GLU A 9 -5.44 19.45 20.99
C GLU A 9 -6.83 19.14 20.42
N ASN A 10 -6.96 18.10 19.59
CA ASN A 10 -8.21 17.76 18.90
C ASN A 10 -8.54 16.25 18.99
N PRO A 11 -9.00 15.75 20.15
CA PRO A 11 -9.24 14.31 20.36
C PRO A 11 -10.33 13.74 19.44
N HIS A 12 -11.26 14.56 18.97
CA HIS A 12 -12.28 14.13 18.01
C HIS A 12 -11.68 13.70 16.64
N TYR A 13 -10.51 14.20 16.24
CA TYR A 13 -9.85 13.75 15.03
C TYR A 13 -9.44 12.29 15.12
N ILE A 14 -9.00 11.83 16.31
CA ILE A 14 -8.66 10.42 16.55
C ILE A 14 -9.87 9.54 16.31
N PHE A 15 -11.02 9.93 16.86
CA PHE A 15 -12.26 9.16 16.70
C PHE A 15 -12.65 9.03 15.22
N ILE A 16 -12.62 10.12 14.45
CA ILE A 16 -12.96 10.14 13.04
C ILE A 16 -12.01 9.22 12.23
N VAL A 17 -10.69 9.35 12.46
CA VAL A 17 -9.67 8.56 11.76
C VAL A 17 -9.80 7.07 12.10
N VAL A 18 -9.98 6.73 13.38
CA VAL A 18 -10.12 5.34 13.82
C VAL A 18 -11.37 4.71 13.23
N MET A 19 -12.51 5.38 13.30
CA MET A 19 -13.77 4.90 12.71
C MET A 19 -13.64 4.71 11.20
N GLY A 20 -13.10 5.71 10.48
CA GLY A 20 -12.86 5.59 9.05
C GLY A 20 -11.95 4.41 8.69
N SER A 21 -10.90 4.17 9.48
CA SER A 21 -9.96 3.06 9.29
C SER A 21 -10.61 1.69 9.56
N ILE A 22 -11.45 1.58 10.60
CA ILE A 22 -12.19 0.35 10.90
C ILE A 22 -13.10 -0.02 9.74
N PHE A 23 -13.94 0.91 9.28
CA PHE A 23 -14.85 0.64 8.17
C PHE A 23 -14.10 0.35 6.86
N GLN A 24 -13.00 1.04 6.60
CA GLN A 24 -12.11 0.75 5.46
C GLN A 24 -11.54 -0.68 5.52
N GLY A 25 -11.13 -1.13 6.71
CA GLY A 25 -10.60 -2.48 6.92
C GLY A 25 -11.66 -3.58 6.83
N MET A 26 -12.91 -3.27 7.16
CA MET A 26 -14.03 -4.20 7.10
C MET A 26 -14.59 -4.42 5.69
N VAL A 27 -14.18 -3.61 4.70
CA VAL A 27 -14.64 -3.78 3.30
C VAL A 27 -14.32 -5.19 2.80
N PRO A 28 -15.32 -5.99 2.37
CA PRO A 28 -15.15 -7.40 2.02
C PRO A 28 -14.49 -7.59 0.64
N THR A 29 -13.36 -6.94 0.40
CA THR A 29 -12.62 -7.02 -0.88
C THR A 29 -12.20 -8.45 -1.20
N TRP A 30 -11.83 -9.24 -0.16
CA TRP A 30 -11.45 -10.65 -0.26
C TRP A 30 -12.57 -11.50 -0.88
N TYR A 31 -13.84 -11.25 -0.55
CA TYR A 31 -14.98 -11.96 -1.09
C TYR A 31 -15.14 -11.71 -2.60
N PHE A 32 -15.12 -10.41 -2.99
CA PHE A 32 -15.24 -10.02 -4.40
C PHE A 32 -14.04 -10.47 -5.25
N GLN A 33 -12.87 -10.59 -4.63
CA GLN A 33 -11.70 -11.19 -5.27
C GLN A 33 -11.91 -12.68 -5.52
N GLY A 34 -12.48 -13.40 -4.55
CA GLY A 34 -12.75 -14.84 -4.68
C GLY A 34 -13.80 -15.18 -5.74
N ILE A 35 -14.78 -14.30 -5.97
CA ILE A 35 -15.81 -14.46 -7.02
C ILE A 35 -15.47 -13.71 -8.32
N GLU A 36 -14.23 -13.21 -8.47
CA GLU A 36 -13.71 -12.51 -9.65
C GLU A 36 -14.47 -11.21 -10.02
N LYS A 37 -15.18 -10.61 -9.06
CA LYS A 37 -15.95 -9.36 -9.23
C LYS A 37 -15.25 -8.13 -8.64
N LEU A 38 -13.95 -8.01 -8.82
CA LEU A 38 -13.16 -6.86 -8.33
C LEU A 38 -13.59 -5.51 -8.96
N SER A 39 -14.14 -5.54 -10.17
CA SER A 39 -14.69 -4.35 -10.84
C SER A 39 -15.78 -3.67 -10.00
N THR A 40 -16.65 -4.44 -9.34
CA THR A 40 -17.69 -3.92 -8.45
C THR A 40 -17.07 -3.14 -7.28
N VAL A 41 -15.99 -3.67 -6.69
CA VAL A 41 -15.28 -3.01 -5.60
C VAL A 41 -14.60 -1.72 -6.08
N ALA A 42 -13.93 -1.78 -7.23
CA ALA A 42 -13.25 -0.63 -7.82
C ALA A 42 -14.23 0.50 -8.12
N PHE A 43 -15.34 0.18 -8.80
CA PHE A 43 -16.38 1.14 -9.15
C PHE A 43 -17.02 1.80 -7.91
N SER A 44 -17.41 0.99 -6.92
CA SER A 44 -17.97 1.50 -5.67
C SER A 44 -16.99 2.41 -4.93
N LYS A 45 -15.72 2.00 -4.79
CA LYS A 45 -14.69 2.83 -4.17
C LYS A 45 -14.50 4.15 -4.92
N THR A 46 -14.49 4.12 -6.24
CA THR A 46 -14.31 5.34 -7.05
C THR A 46 -15.48 6.31 -6.84
N ILE A 47 -16.73 5.84 -6.95
CA ILE A 47 -17.90 6.69 -6.78
C ILE A 47 -17.96 7.30 -5.39
N PHE A 48 -17.91 6.49 -4.33
CA PHE A 48 -18.06 7.03 -2.98
C PHE A 48 -16.89 7.92 -2.56
N ARG A 49 -15.68 7.67 -3.09
CA ARG A 49 -14.55 8.58 -2.87
C ARG A 49 -14.71 9.87 -3.65
N PHE A 50 -15.20 9.82 -4.88
CA PHE A 50 -15.48 11.03 -5.64
C PHE A 50 -16.54 11.90 -4.95
N LEU A 51 -17.60 11.29 -4.43
CA LEU A 51 -18.59 12.01 -3.61
C LEU A 51 -17.97 12.62 -2.35
N GLY A 52 -17.08 11.90 -1.68
CA GLY A 52 -16.32 12.43 -0.55
C GLY A 52 -15.43 13.62 -0.92
N PHE A 53 -14.75 13.55 -2.06
CA PHE A 53 -13.99 14.69 -2.58
C PHE A 53 -14.87 15.90 -2.89
N SER A 54 -16.04 15.68 -3.46
CA SER A 54 -17.00 16.78 -3.73
C SER A 54 -17.42 17.50 -2.44
N LEU A 55 -17.61 16.76 -1.34
CA LEU A 55 -17.88 17.36 -0.03
C LEU A 55 -16.72 18.26 0.45
N ILE A 56 -15.47 17.83 0.22
CA ILE A 56 -14.30 18.64 0.59
C ILE A 56 -14.31 19.96 -0.16
N PHE A 57 -14.54 19.96 -1.48
CA PHE A 57 -14.59 21.18 -2.28
C PHE A 57 -15.75 22.12 -1.88
N LEU A 58 -16.85 21.58 -1.38
CA LEU A 58 -18.02 22.37 -1.00
C LEU A 58 -17.89 22.99 0.40
N PHE A 59 -17.23 22.31 1.33
CA PHE A 59 -17.28 22.68 2.75
C PHE A 59 -15.94 23.15 3.32
N VAL A 60 -14.80 22.87 2.68
CA VAL A 60 -13.49 23.32 3.17
C VAL A 60 -13.18 24.70 2.61
N SER A 61 -13.25 25.73 3.45
CA SER A 61 -12.98 27.12 3.07
C SER A 61 -11.78 27.71 3.81
N SER A 62 -11.36 27.13 4.93
CA SER A 62 -10.30 27.64 5.78
C SER A 62 -9.33 26.56 6.26
N ASN A 63 -8.16 26.98 6.79
CA ASN A 63 -7.18 26.06 7.38
C ASN A 63 -7.71 25.33 8.64
N GLN A 64 -8.77 25.83 9.25
CA GLN A 64 -9.38 25.22 10.43
C GLN A 64 -10.35 24.07 10.07
N ASP A 65 -10.73 23.94 8.80
CA ASP A 65 -11.69 22.95 8.31
C ASP A 65 -11.05 21.59 8.03
N GLY A 66 -9.82 21.34 8.43
CA GLY A 66 -9.09 20.09 8.20
C GLY A 66 -9.83 18.83 8.69
N TRP A 67 -10.68 18.96 9.74
CA TRP A 67 -11.51 17.87 10.23
C TRP A 67 -12.57 17.41 9.23
N ILE A 68 -13.05 18.30 8.36
CA ILE A 68 -14.03 17.98 7.31
C ILE A 68 -13.43 16.98 6.32
N VAL A 69 -12.13 17.10 6.02
CA VAL A 69 -11.42 16.15 5.14
C VAL A 69 -11.43 14.74 5.75
N LEU A 70 -11.16 14.64 7.04
CA LEU A 70 -11.17 13.37 7.77
C LEU A 70 -12.58 12.78 7.83
N LEU A 71 -13.58 13.63 8.05
CA LEU A 71 -14.98 13.25 8.11
C LEU A 71 -15.50 12.78 6.74
N ALA A 72 -15.17 13.46 5.65
CA ALA A 72 -15.51 13.04 4.30
C ALA A 72 -14.88 11.67 3.95
N TYR A 73 -13.63 11.43 4.39
CA TYR A 73 -13.00 10.12 4.24
C TYR A 73 -13.71 9.04 5.05
N MET A 74 -14.10 9.31 6.30
CA MET A 74 -14.84 8.38 7.17
C MET A 74 -16.20 8.03 6.55
N ILE A 75 -16.99 9.04 6.15
CA ILE A 75 -18.32 8.83 5.52
C ILE A 75 -18.17 7.98 4.27
N SER A 76 -17.22 8.31 3.38
CA SER A 76 -16.96 7.52 2.17
C SER A 76 -16.64 6.06 2.51
N SER A 77 -15.83 5.81 3.55
CA SER A 77 -15.47 4.45 3.97
C SER A 77 -16.66 3.68 4.52
N ILE A 78 -17.55 4.34 5.29
CA ILE A 78 -18.79 3.75 5.79
C ILE A 78 -19.72 3.40 4.63
N CYS A 79 -19.92 4.31 3.68
CA CYS A 79 -20.78 4.07 2.51
C CYS A 79 -20.27 2.91 1.65
N ILE A 80 -18.95 2.84 1.40
CA ILE A 80 -18.31 1.73 0.66
C ILE A 80 -18.55 0.41 1.38
N PHE A 81 -18.31 0.37 2.70
CA PHE A 81 -18.52 -0.83 3.50
C PHE A 81 -20.00 -1.27 3.45
N LEU A 82 -20.93 -0.39 3.77
CA LEU A 82 -22.36 -0.73 3.82
C LEU A 82 -22.88 -1.22 2.47
N TYR A 83 -22.49 -0.57 1.38
CA TYR A 83 -22.89 -0.96 0.03
C TYR A 83 -22.37 -2.37 -0.33
N LEU A 84 -21.06 -2.59 -0.19
CA LEU A 84 -20.43 -3.86 -0.55
C LEU A 84 -20.83 -5.00 0.39
N PHE A 85 -21.02 -4.70 1.67
CA PHE A 85 -21.48 -5.68 2.65
C PHE A 85 -22.91 -6.12 2.38
N LYS A 86 -23.81 -5.17 2.11
CA LYS A 86 -25.19 -5.49 1.70
C LYS A 86 -25.20 -6.33 0.41
N TYR A 87 -24.39 -5.97 -0.57
CA TYR A 87 -24.27 -6.73 -1.81
C TYR A 87 -23.80 -8.18 -1.57
N MET A 88 -22.81 -8.35 -0.70
CA MET A 88 -22.30 -9.67 -0.30
C MET A 88 -23.37 -10.51 0.41
N ILE A 89 -24.10 -9.94 1.37
CA ILE A 89 -25.18 -10.63 2.09
C ILE A 89 -26.27 -11.10 1.14
N ASN A 90 -26.65 -10.28 0.19
CA ASN A 90 -27.69 -10.64 -0.79
C ASN A 90 -27.31 -11.86 -1.65
N ILE A 91 -26.01 -12.13 -1.79
CA ILE A 91 -25.52 -13.31 -2.56
C ILE A 91 -25.36 -14.53 -1.65
N ILE A 92 -24.80 -14.35 -0.45
CA ILE A 92 -24.44 -15.48 0.45
C ILE A 92 -25.65 -15.92 1.29
N GLY A 93 -26.58 -15.03 1.56
CA GLY A 93 -27.65 -15.24 2.54
C GLY A 93 -27.24 -14.89 3.98
N PRO A 94 -28.04 -15.29 4.98
CA PRO A 94 -27.82 -14.93 6.37
C PRO A 94 -26.52 -15.51 6.94
N PHE A 95 -25.86 -14.74 7.78
CA PHE A 95 -24.62 -15.16 8.45
C PHE A 95 -24.88 -16.19 9.54
N HIS A 96 -24.03 -17.23 9.54
CA HIS A 96 -23.89 -18.12 10.68
C HIS A 96 -22.59 -17.83 11.42
N LEU A 97 -22.65 -17.66 12.73
CA LEU A 97 -21.47 -17.45 13.56
C LEU A 97 -20.62 -18.72 13.58
N ALA A 98 -19.37 -18.59 13.17
CA ALA A 98 -18.43 -19.71 13.19
C ALA A 98 -18.05 -20.08 14.63
N GLY A 99 -18.00 -21.37 14.93
CA GLY A 99 -17.52 -21.87 16.22
C GLY A 99 -16.02 -21.56 16.45
N ARG A 100 -15.61 -21.53 17.72
CA ARG A 100 -14.20 -21.23 18.11
C ARG A 100 -13.18 -22.14 17.42
N SER A 101 -13.51 -23.42 17.21
CA SER A 101 -12.64 -24.39 16.51
C SER A 101 -12.38 -23.99 15.06
N SER A 102 -13.42 -23.54 14.34
CA SER A 102 -13.33 -23.07 12.96
C SER A 102 -12.48 -21.80 12.86
N ILE A 103 -12.67 -20.86 13.79
CA ILE A 103 -11.86 -19.63 13.86
C ILE A 103 -10.39 -19.97 14.08
N LYS A 104 -10.06 -20.87 15.01
CA LYS A 104 -8.69 -21.32 15.28
C LYS A 104 -8.05 -21.99 14.07
N ALA A 105 -8.79 -22.85 13.38
CA ALA A 105 -8.31 -23.51 12.16
C ALA A 105 -8.03 -22.52 11.03
N MET A 106 -8.90 -21.53 10.83
CA MET A 106 -8.69 -20.46 9.86
C MET A 106 -7.49 -19.60 10.21
N TRP A 107 -7.31 -19.23 11.48
CA TRP A 107 -6.15 -18.48 11.92
C TRP A 107 -4.83 -19.21 11.62
N GLN A 108 -4.76 -20.51 11.93
CA GLN A 108 -3.57 -21.31 11.66
C GLN A 108 -3.22 -21.37 10.16
N LYS A 109 -4.23 -21.40 9.28
CA LYS A 109 -4.03 -21.38 7.82
C LYS A 109 -3.61 -20.01 7.31
N SER A 110 -4.12 -18.93 7.92
CA SER A 110 -3.96 -17.55 7.40
C SER A 110 -2.80 -16.79 8.01
N LYS A 111 -2.22 -17.24 9.13
CA LYS A 111 -1.19 -16.50 9.88
C LYS A 111 0.02 -16.10 9.02
N ASN A 112 0.49 -16.97 8.13
CA ASN A 112 1.65 -16.67 7.28
C ASN A 112 1.32 -15.57 6.27
N SER A 113 0.16 -15.67 5.61
CA SER A 113 -0.33 -14.61 4.70
C SER A 113 -0.55 -13.28 5.42
N PHE A 114 -0.99 -13.33 6.68
CA PHE A 114 -1.08 -12.13 7.52
C PHE A 114 0.28 -11.48 7.72
N PHE A 115 1.31 -12.24 8.13
CA PHE A 115 2.65 -11.70 8.33
C PHE A 115 3.28 -11.18 7.03
N ILE A 116 3.10 -11.86 5.90
CA ILE A 116 3.56 -11.39 4.59
C ILE A 116 2.97 -10.02 4.25
N THR A 117 1.73 -9.76 4.64
CA THR A 117 1.05 -8.51 4.35
C THR A 117 1.37 -7.41 5.35
N ILE A 118 1.42 -7.72 6.66
CA ILE A 118 1.54 -6.71 7.71
C ILE A 118 2.98 -6.20 7.90
N LEU A 119 3.99 -7.06 7.73
CA LEU A 119 5.39 -6.68 7.96
C LEU A 119 5.87 -5.52 7.08
N PRO A 120 5.64 -5.52 5.75
CA PRO A 120 6.00 -4.38 4.91
C PRO A 120 5.24 -3.10 5.28
N VAL A 121 3.98 -3.23 5.70
CA VAL A 121 3.18 -2.07 6.14
C VAL A 121 3.75 -1.47 7.42
N ILE A 122 4.09 -2.29 8.41
CA ILE A 122 4.71 -1.82 9.66
C ILE A 122 6.04 -1.13 9.35
N TYR A 123 6.93 -1.79 8.61
CA TYR A 123 8.25 -1.24 8.25
C TYR A 123 8.15 0.12 7.55
N ASN A 124 7.31 0.22 6.52
CA ASN A 124 7.17 1.46 5.76
C ASN A 124 6.58 2.62 6.60
N ASN A 125 5.65 2.32 7.50
CA ASN A 125 5.06 3.35 8.36
C ASN A 125 5.95 3.70 9.56
N LEU A 126 6.70 2.73 10.10
CA LEU A 126 7.61 2.96 11.21
C LEU A 126 8.73 3.93 10.81
N SER A 127 9.26 3.81 9.60
CA SER A 127 10.24 4.74 9.02
C SER A 127 9.75 6.19 9.10
N VAL A 128 8.50 6.40 8.71
CA VAL A 128 7.87 7.72 8.72
C VAL A 128 7.65 8.24 10.13
N ILE A 129 7.18 7.38 11.05
CA ILE A 129 6.96 7.76 12.46
C ILE A 129 8.30 8.18 13.10
N VAL A 130 9.36 7.40 12.88
CA VAL A 130 10.69 7.72 13.41
C VAL A 130 11.20 9.05 12.83
N MET A 131 11.05 9.26 11.53
CA MET A 131 11.44 10.53 10.91
C MET A 131 10.64 11.71 11.46
N SER A 132 9.34 11.56 11.72
CA SER A 132 8.48 12.64 12.23
C SER A 132 8.88 13.15 13.63
N ILE A 133 9.64 12.34 14.38
CA ILE A 133 10.16 12.72 15.71
C ILE A 133 11.48 13.52 15.59
N ILE A 134 12.23 13.29 14.52
CA ILE A 134 13.63 13.75 14.42
C ILE A 134 13.80 14.93 13.48
N VAL A 135 13.06 14.95 12.37
CA VAL A 135 13.18 16.00 11.35
C VAL A 135 12.07 17.03 11.47
N SER A 136 12.34 18.25 10.95
CA SER A 136 11.33 19.31 10.92
C SER A 136 10.11 18.93 10.08
N PRO A 137 8.91 19.48 10.37
CA PRO A 137 7.71 19.22 9.57
C PRO A 137 7.89 19.53 8.07
N LEU A 138 8.71 20.53 7.73
CA LEU A 138 9.01 20.92 6.36
C LEU A 138 9.83 19.84 5.64
N GLN A 139 10.91 19.34 6.27
CA GLN A 139 11.73 18.26 5.73
C GLN A 139 10.93 16.96 5.58
N LEU A 140 10.07 16.66 6.56
CA LEU A 140 9.15 15.54 6.48
C LEU A 140 8.18 15.69 5.30
N GLY A 141 7.71 16.91 5.02
CA GLY A 141 6.89 17.23 3.86
C GLY A 141 7.60 16.92 2.53
N TYR A 142 8.87 17.29 2.39
CA TYR A 142 9.68 16.99 1.21
C TYR A 142 9.86 15.47 1.01
N TYR A 143 10.19 14.76 2.10
CA TYR A 143 10.28 13.29 2.07
C TYR A 143 8.97 12.64 1.63
N TYR A 144 7.84 13.06 2.20
CA TYR A 144 6.52 12.54 1.87
C TYR A 144 6.11 12.83 0.43
N GLY A 145 6.40 14.01 -0.07
CA GLY A 145 6.16 14.37 -1.46
C GLY A 145 6.90 13.44 -2.41
N ALA A 146 8.22 13.26 -2.20
CA ALA A 146 9.03 12.33 -2.98
C ALA A 146 8.54 10.86 -2.86
N ALA A 147 8.25 10.41 -1.63
CA ALA A 147 7.76 9.07 -1.37
C ALA A 147 6.38 8.81 -2.02
N ARG A 148 5.53 9.82 -2.16
CA ARG A 148 4.23 9.72 -2.82
C ARG A 148 4.39 9.51 -4.32
N ILE A 149 5.29 10.24 -4.96
CA ILE A 149 5.61 10.07 -6.39
C ILE A 149 6.19 8.68 -6.62
N HIS A 150 7.20 8.27 -5.84
CA HIS A 150 7.79 6.93 -5.93
C HIS A 150 6.73 5.83 -5.79
N ARG A 151 5.81 5.94 -4.80
CA ARG A 151 4.72 4.97 -4.61
C ARG A 151 3.77 4.90 -5.79
N ALA A 152 3.46 6.02 -6.44
CA ALA A 152 2.62 6.02 -7.63
C ALA A 152 3.20 5.15 -8.75
N PHE A 153 4.51 5.26 -9.04
CA PHE A 153 5.19 4.40 -10.01
C PHE A 153 5.25 2.94 -9.54
N ASN A 154 5.54 2.71 -8.27
CA ASN A 154 5.62 1.37 -7.70
C ASN A 154 4.28 0.61 -7.76
N THR A 155 3.15 1.30 -7.61
CA THR A 155 1.82 0.67 -7.70
C THR A 155 1.49 0.14 -9.09
N LEU A 156 2.16 0.61 -10.16
CA LEU A 156 1.96 0.11 -11.53
C LEU A 156 2.41 -1.34 -11.70
N TYR A 157 3.33 -1.84 -10.89
CA TYR A 157 3.76 -3.26 -10.94
C TYR A 157 2.66 -4.23 -10.50
N GLY A 158 1.74 -3.79 -9.63
CA GLY A 158 0.69 -4.62 -9.07
C GLY A 158 -0.26 -5.23 -10.11
N PRO A 159 -0.95 -4.43 -10.93
CA PRO A 159 -1.88 -4.89 -11.95
C PRO A 159 -1.21 -5.82 -12.98
N VAL A 160 0.03 -5.49 -13.41
CA VAL A 160 0.78 -6.31 -14.37
C VAL A 160 1.08 -7.69 -13.78
N GLY A 161 1.52 -7.74 -12.52
CA GLY A 161 1.75 -8.99 -11.80
C GLY A 161 0.45 -9.80 -11.61
N GLN A 162 -0.66 -9.14 -11.25
CA GLN A 162 -1.96 -9.80 -11.09
C GLN A 162 -2.49 -10.42 -12.39
N ALA A 163 -2.31 -9.75 -13.52
CA ALA A 163 -2.70 -10.28 -14.83
C ALA A 163 -1.85 -11.51 -15.25
N PHE A 164 -0.58 -11.53 -14.86
CA PHE A 164 0.34 -12.60 -15.22
C PHE A 164 0.21 -13.84 -14.31
N TYR A 165 -0.17 -13.63 -13.06
CA TYR A 165 -0.20 -14.65 -12.01
C TYR A 165 -1.02 -15.91 -12.38
N PRO A 166 -2.29 -15.84 -12.86
CA PRO A 166 -3.08 -17.03 -13.14
C PRO A 166 -2.47 -17.90 -14.23
N ARG A 167 -1.95 -17.26 -15.30
CA ARG A 167 -1.30 -17.97 -16.40
C ARG A 167 -0.04 -18.69 -15.96
N LEU A 168 0.75 -18.06 -15.10
CA LEU A 168 1.96 -18.68 -14.58
C LEU A 168 1.63 -19.84 -13.63
N ALA A 169 0.63 -19.69 -12.75
CA ALA A 169 0.20 -20.74 -11.82
C ALA A 169 -0.33 -21.98 -12.56
N SER A 170 -1.14 -21.80 -13.60
CA SER A 170 -1.63 -22.91 -14.42
C SER A 170 -0.50 -23.61 -15.22
N THR A 171 0.49 -22.85 -15.66
CA THR A 171 1.63 -23.45 -16.38
C THR A 171 2.56 -24.21 -15.42
N ASP A 172 2.78 -23.72 -14.21
CA ASP A 172 3.68 -24.35 -13.23
C ASP A 172 3.16 -25.71 -12.78
N SER A 173 1.83 -25.88 -12.70
CA SER A 173 1.20 -27.17 -12.36
C SER A 173 1.36 -28.25 -13.45
N GLY A 174 1.45 -27.84 -14.73
CA GLY A 174 1.58 -28.78 -15.85
C GLY A 174 2.99 -28.94 -16.41
N ASN A 175 3.77 -27.86 -16.41
CA ASN A 175 5.13 -27.86 -16.96
C ASN A 175 6.02 -26.84 -16.23
N PRO A 176 6.70 -27.25 -15.15
CA PRO A 176 7.54 -26.37 -14.33
C PRO A 176 8.69 -25.69 -15.08
N GLU A 177 9.29 -26.36 -16.07
CA GLU A 177 10.38 -25.77 -16.87
C GLU A 177 9.88 -24.63 -17.76
N LYS A 178 8.73 -24.81 -18.37
CA LYS A 178 8.08 -23.76 -19.16
C LYS A 178 7.69 -22.57 -18.26
N ALA A 179 7.17 -22.83 -17.07
CA ALA A 179 6.86 -21.80 -16.07
C ALA A 179 8.11 -21.02 -15.66
N LYS A 180 9.25 -21.68 -15.46
CA LYS A 180 10.54 -21.05 -15.18
C LYS A 180 10.99 -20.10 -16.30
N GLN A 181 10.88 -20.55 -17.55
CA GLN A 181 11.21 -19.71 -18.71
C GLN A 181 10.27 -18.49 -18.81
N MET A 182 8.98 -18.69 -18.56
CA MET A 182 7.99 -17.59 -18.50
C MET A 182 8.34 -16.59 -17.40
N THR A 183 8.67 -17.07 -16.21
CA THR A 183 9.08 -16.21 -15.09
C THR A 183 10.34 -15.43 -15.43
N LYS A 184 11.34 -16.06 -16.08
CA LYS A 184 12.56 -15.38 -16.51
C LYS A 184 12.27 -14.27 -17.53
N LYS A 185 11.41 -14.52 -18.52
CA LYS A 185 10.98 -13.49 -19.49
C LYS A 185 10.25 -12.35 -18.79
N PHE A 186 9.34 -12.68 -17.88
CA PHE A 186 8.59 -11.69 -17.10
C PHE A 186 9.51 -10.86 -16.21
N LEU A 187 10.52 -11.47 -15.59
CA LEU A 187 11.54 -10.78 -14.80
C LEU A 187 12.27 -9.72 -15.64
N TRP A 188 12.71 -10.09 -16.85
CA TRP A 188 13.37 -9.14 -17.76
C TRP A 188 12.46 -7.97 -18.14
N ILE A 189 11.19 -8.23 -18.48
CA ILE A 189 10.23 -7.20 -18.85
C ILE A 189 9.99 -6.25 -17.67
N MET A 190 9.75 -6.79 -16.47
CA MET A 190 9.50 -6.00 -15.26
C MET A 190 10.73 -5.20 -14.85
N THR A 191 11.92 -5.79 -14.96
CA THR A 191 13.18 -5.10 -14.67
C THR A 191 13.43 -3.98 -15.67
N ALA A 192 13.19 -4.20 -16.95
CA ALA A 192 13.29 -3.18 -18.00
C ALA A 192 12.30 -2.03 -17.74
N ALA A 193 11.06 -2.34 -17.37
CA ALA A 193 10.08 -1.33 -16.96
C ALA A 193 10.54 -0.56 -15.70
N GLY A 194 11.17 -1.24 -14.75
CA GLY A 194 11.78 -0.60 -13.57
C GLY A 194 12.90 0.37 -13.93
N PHE A 195 13.76 0.01 -14.86
CA PHE A 195 14.79 0.90 -15.37
C PHE A 195 14.21 2.07 -16.17
N LEU A 196 13.14 1.84 -16.94
CA LEU A 196 12.44 2.93 -17.64
C LEU A 196 11.88 3.95 -16.64
N PHE A 197 11.20 3.49 -15.58
CA PHE A 197 10.67 4.36 -14.54
C PHE A 197 11.79 5.08 -13.75
N PHE A 198 12.88 4.37 -13.45
CA PHE A 198 14.09 4.99 -12.89
C PHE A 198 14.60 6.11 -13.76
N SER A 199 14.83 5.86 -15.05
CA SER A 199 15.34 6.86 -15.99
C SER A 199 14.39 8.04 -16.13
N MET A 200 13.08 7.77 -16.24
CA MET A 200 12.06 8.82 -16.32
C MET A 200 12.10 9.73 -15.08
N ILE A 201 12.11 9.16 -13.87
CA ILE A 201 12.16 9.96 -12.65
C ILE A 201 13.51 10.65 -12.51
N TYR A 202 14.63 9.97 -12.76
CA TYR A 202 15.97 10.50 -12.54
C TYR A 202 16.26 11.72 -13.42
N PHE A 203 15.93 11.65 -14.70
CA PHE A 203 16.18 12.72 -15.65
C PHE A 203 15.13 13.84 -15.61
N PHE A 204 13.89 13.51 -15.26
CA PHE A 204 12.79 14.46 -15.21
C PHE A 204 12.33 14.79 -13.78
N THR A 205 13.19 14.60 -12.78
CA THR A 205 12.87 14.83 -11.36
C THR A 205 12.26 16.21 -11.10
N GLU A 206 12.92 17.27 -11.53
CA GLU A 206 12.47 18.64 -11.28
C GLU A 206 11.18 18.99 -11.99
N PRO A 207 10.99 18.72 -13.29
CA PRO A 207 9.71 18.88 -13.96
C PRO A 207 8.56 18.11 -13.30
N ILE A 208 8.82 16.87 -12.88
CA ILE A 208 7.82 16.02 -12.21
C ILE A 208 7.41 16.65 -10.86
N ILE A 209 8.36 17.08 -10.06
CA ILE A 209 8.08 17.73 -8.77
C ILE A 209 7.34 19.05 -8.99
N PHE A 210 7.79 19.89 -9.90
CA PHE A 210 7.16 21.17 -10.19
C PHE A 210 5.68 20.97 -10.62
N LEU A 211 5.44 20.02 -11.52
CA LEU A 211 4.09 19.75 -12.01
C LEU A 211 3.15 19.15 -10.95
N LEU A 212 3.66 18.26 -10.09
CA LEU A 212 2.82 17.50 -9.15
C LEU A 212 2.72 18.14 -7.76
N LEU A 213 3.75 18.83 -7.30
CA LEU A 213 3.87 19.34 -5.93
C LEU A 213 4.09 20.86 -5.87
N GLY A 214 4.49 21.47 -6.98
CA GLY A 214 4.80 22.90 -7.08
C GLY A 214 6.25 23.24 -6.70
N GLU A 215 6.63 24.51 -6.95
CA GLU A 215 7.99 25.01 -6.83
C GLU A 215 8.60 24.84 -5.43
N LYS A 216 7.80 25.01 -4.39
CA LYS A 216 8.24 24.87 -2.97
C LYS A 216 8.81 23.50 -2.64
N PHE A 217 8.47 22.46 -3.43
CA PHE A 217 8.93 21.10 -3.22
C PHE A 217 10.16 20.70 -4.04
N LEU A 218 10.80 21.61 -4.76
CA LEU A 218 12.01 21.33 -5.53
C LEU A 218 13.17 20.80 -4.67
N PHE A 219 13.21 21.16 -3.40
CA PHE A 219 14.16 20.61 -2.42
C PHE A 219 14.01 19.08 -2.23
N ALA A 220 12.87 18.49 -2.59
CA ALA A 220 12.65 17.02 -2.56
C ALA A 220 13.33 16.29 -3.74
N SER A 221 13.97 16.98 -4.68
CA SER A 221 14.55 16.41 -5.89
C SER A 221 15.61 15.35 -5.59
N THR A 222 16.52 15.61 -4.67
CA THR A 222 17.56 14.65 -4.26
C THR A 222 16.94 13.39 -3.66
N THR A 223 15.96 13.55 -2.78
CA THR A 223 15.25 12.41 -2.17
C THR A 223 14.53 11.58 -3.22
N LEU A 224 13.88 12.21 -4.20
CA LEU A 224 13.18 11.52 -5.27
C LEU A 224 14.14 10.77 -6.20
N LYS A 225 15.31 11.33 -6.52
CA LYS A 225 16.37 10.64 -7.29
C LYS A 225 16.86 9.38 -6.57
N ILE A 226 17.04 9.45 -5.24
CA ILE A 226 17.42 8.29 -4.43
C ILE A 226 16.32 7.22 -4.48
N PHE A 227 15.05 7.61 -4.31
CA PHE A 227 13.94 6.68 -4.41
C PHE A 227 13.79 6.05 -5.80
N ALA A 228 14.15 6.77 -6.87
CA ALA A 228 14.10 6.23 -8.21
C ALA A 228 14.99 4.98 -8.38
N ILE A 229 16.17 4.95 -7.73
CA ILE A 229 17.10 3.80 -7.78
C ILE A 229 16.44 2.51 -7.25
N VAL A 230 15.48 2.64 -6.35
CA VAL A 230 14.79 1.48 -5.74
C VAL A 230 13.78 0.84 -6.71
N LEU A 231 13.29 1.55 -7.74
CA LEU A 231 12.26 1.04 -8.65
C LEU A 231 12.65 -0.25 -9.40
N PRO A 232 13.84 -0.37 -10.03
CA PRO A 232 14.25 -1.64 -10.63
C PRO A 232 14.35 -2.78 -9.63
N LEU A 233 14.82 -2.49 -8.40
CA LEU A 233 14.95 -3.49 -7.34
C LEU A 233 13.56 -3.97 -6.85
N THR A 234 12.61 -3.06 -6.74
CA THR A 234 11.23 -3.44 -6.38
C THR A 234 10.55 -4.24 -7.48
N ALA A 235 10.80 -3.94 -8.76
CA ALA A 235 10.31 -4.75 -9.88
C ALA A 235 10.82 -6.21 -9.78
N ILE A 236 12.11 -6.40 -9.55
CA ILE A 236 12.72 -7.73 -9.33
C ILE A 236 12.09 -8.43 -8.12
N SER A 237 11.96 -7.73 -6.99
CA SER A 237 11.35 -8.25 -5.78
C SER A 237 9.90 -8.69 -5.98
N HIS A 238 9.11 -7.92 -6.73
CA HIS A 238 7.74 -8.29 -7.08
C HIS A 238 7.65 -9.61 -7.85
N VAL A 239 8.54 -9.84 -8.81
CA VAL A 239 8.54 -11.07 -9.61
C VAL A 239 9.03 -12.25 -8.78
N LEU A 240 10.18 -12.11 -8.11
CA LEU A 240 10.77 -13.22 -7.33
C LEU A 240 9.91 -13.58 -6.11
N GLY A 241 9.33 -12.60 -5.42
CA GLY A 241 8.49 -12.83 -4.26
C GLY A 241 7.14 -13.44 -4.64
N ARG A 242 6.33 -12.66 -5.35
CA ARG A 242 4.93 -13.05 -5.61
C ARG A 242 4.79 -14.07 -6.73
N GLN A 243 5.54 -13.94 -7.84
CA GLN A 243 5.35 -14.79 -9.00
C GLN A 243 6.18 -16.09 -8.93
N TRP A 244 7.27 -16.09 -8.15
CA TRP A 244 8.11 -17.29 -8.04
C TRP A 244 7.89 -18.05 -6.74
N LEU A 245 8.01 -17.40 -5.59
CA LEU A 245 7.93 -18.08 -4.29
C LEU A 245 6.49 -18.45 -3.91
N MET A 246 5.52 -17.53 -4.08
CA MET A 246 4.13 -17.80 -3.66
C MET A 246 3.44 -18.84 -4.56
N ILE A 247 3.67 -18.84 -5.88
CA ILE A 247 3.10 -19.86 -6.77
C ILE A 247 3.57 -21.25 -6.36
N ARG A 248 4.81 -21.39 -5.91
CA ARG A 248 5.39 -22.67 -5.46
C ARG A 248 5.11 -23.00 -4.00
N ARG A 249 4.15 -22.31 -3.40
CA ARG A 249 3.74 -22.50 -2.00
C ARG A 249 4.87 -22.35 -0.98
N ASN A 250 5.91 -21.58 -1.32
CA ASN A 250 7.04 -21.26 -0.43
C ASN A 250 6.77 -20.01 0.41
N ASP A 251 5.54 -19.84 0.89
CA ASP A 251 5.09 -18.68 1.67
C ASP A 251 5.94 -18.47 2.93
N ASN A 252 6.37 -19.56 3.58
CA ASN A 252 7.24 -19.49 4.75
C ASN A 252 8.61 -18.85 4.45
N GLN A 253 9.20 -19.19 3.30
CA GLN A 253 10.47 -18.58 2.90
C GLN A 253 10.29 -17.11 2.56
N TYR A 254 9.22 -16.77 1.83
CA TYR A 254 8.92 -15.39 1.50
C TYR A 254 8.66 -14.55 2.76
N ALA A 255 7.87 -15.06 3.72
CA ALA A 255 7.64 -14.40 5.00
C ALA A 255 8.93 -14.17 5.79
N LYS A 256 9.84 -15.17 5.84
CA LYS A 256 11.15 -15.04 6.50
C LYS A 256 12.03 -13.96 5.85
N ILE A 257 12.10 -13.92 4.52
CA ILE A 257 12.84 -12.89 3.78
C ILE A 257 12.32 -11.50 4.12
N LEU A 258 10.99 -11.31 4.09
CA LEU A 258 10.37 -10.04 4.43
C LEU A 258 10.64 -9.63 5.89
N LEU A 259 10.58 -10.57 6.83
CA LEU A 259 10.84 -10.32 8.24
C LEU A 259 12.29 -9.88 8.45
N ILE A 260 13.24 -10.62 7.90
CA ILE A 260 14.67 -10.30 8.01
C ILE A 260 14.95 -8.93 7.39
N SER A 261 14.44 -8.68 6.17
CA SER A 261 14.60 -7.40 5.50
C SER A 261 13.99 -6.23 6.29
N SER A 262 12.82 -6.45 6.92
CA SER A 262 12.18 -5.44 7.76
C SER A 262 13.00 -5.13 9.02
N ILE A 263 13.56 -6.14 9.67
CA ILE A 263 14.43 -5.96 10.85
C ILE A 263 15.69 -5.19 10.46
N ILE A 264 16.37 -5.60 9.39
CA ILE A 264 17.56 -4.91 8.87
C ILE A 264 17.22 -3.46 8.55
N GLY A 265 16.09 -3.21 7.90
CA GLY A 265 15.65 -1.87 7.57
C GLY A 265 15.42 -0.98 8.80
N VAL A 266 14.75 -1.50 9.83
CA VAL A 266 14.54 -0.76 11.09
C VAL A 266 15.89 -0.46 11.77
N ILE A 267 16.79 -1.44 11.88
CA ILE A 267 18.11 -1.24 12.46
C ILE A 267 18.91 -0.19 11.67
N SER A 268 18.86 -0.26 10.32
CA SER A 268 19.54 0.71 9.45
C SER A 268 19.04 2.13 9.67
N ILE A 269 17.74 2.34 9.88
CA ILE A 269 17.18 3.66 10.18
C ILE A 269 17.81 4.22 11.46
N PHE A 270 17.85 3.44 12.54
CA PHE A 270 18.43 3.91 13.81
C PHE A 270 19.92 4.21 13.69
N ILE A 271 20.68 3.39 12.95
CA ILE A 271 22.12 3.62 12.75
C ILE A 271 22.36 4.88 11.93
N LEU A 272 21.63 5.05 10.81
CA LEU A 272 21.81 6.18 9.90
C LEU A 272 21.42 7.49 10.57
N ILE A 273 20.33 7.54 11.31
CA ILE A 273 19.93 8.72 12.06
C ILE A 273 21.00 9.12 13.08
N ARG A 274 21.57 8.16 13.81
CA ARG A 274 22.61 8.43 14.81
C ARG A 274 23.92 8.88 14.18
N SER A 275 24.26 8.37 12.98
CA SER A 275 25.54 8.64 12.32
C SER A 275 25.55 9.95 11.53
N TYR A 276 24.44 10.33 10.95
CA TYR A 276 24.35 11.48 10.05
C TYR A 276 23.62 12.68 10.64
N GLY A 277 23.08 12.57 11.87
CA GLY A 277 22.49 13.71 12.59
C GLY A 277 21.29 14.33 11.88
N ILE A 278 20.55 13.52 11.11
CA ILE A 278 19.35 13.97 10.41
C ILE A 278 18.17 13.90 11.38
#